data_1bd28412cb967bfc2f6a56cfead3163f
#
_entry.id   1bd28412cb967bfc2f6a56cfead3163f
#
_cell.length_a   1.000
_cell.length_b   1.000
_cell.length_c   1.000
_cell.angle_alpha   90.00
_cell.angle_beta   90.00
_cell.angle_gamma   90.00
#
_symmetry.space_group_name_H-M   'P 1'
#
loop_
_entity.id
_entity.type
_entity.pdbx_description
1 polymer ?
#
loop_
_entity_poly.entity_id
_entity_poly.type
_entity_poly.pdbx_seq_one_letter_code
_entity_poly.pdbx_strand_id
1 'polypeptide(L)'
;MDALDLKILGILDSDPRRPYAEIARELDVSQPTVADRMRRLEGRGIVRGAMLCMDHARLGFNISAFVRLRTKPSHKRSLGETARAIPQVIEMHSVTGDDCMVARVVARSVGELAEILQRLTVMADSSTSVLLETIIPLRNPIPTHEAAATSKRPRGRERLRA
;
A
#
# COMPACT_ATOMS: atom_id res chain seq x y z
N MET A 1 6.86 -2.15 20.25
CA MET A 1 6.52 -0.79 19.85
C MET A 1 6.03 -0.09 21.11
N ASP A 2 6.62 1.02 21.46
CA ASP A 2 6.28 1.79 22.64
C ASP A 2 5.72 3.18 22.26
N ALA A 3 5.40 4.02 23.26
CA ALA A 3 4.81 5.34 23.02
C ALA A 3 5.74 6.27 22.21
N LEU A 4 7.06 6.16 22.37
CA LEU A 4 8.01 6.94 21.61
C LEU A 4 8.04 6.52 20.14
N ASP A 5 8.01 5.21 19.86
CA ASP A 5 7.91 4.68 18.50
C ASP A 5 6.66 5.25 17.77
N LEU A 6 5.51 5.26 18.46
CA LEU A 6 4.25 5.77 17.89
C LEU A 6 4.30 7.28 17.61
N LYS A 7 4.92 8.05 18.51
CA LYS A 7 5.11 9.51 18.31
C LYS A 7 6.01 9.78 17.10
N ILE A 8 7.13 9.07 16.98
CA ILE A 8 8.03 9.18 15.82
C ILE A 8 7.29 8.86 14.53
N LEU A 9 6.53 7.74 14.51
CA LEU A 9 5.73 7.35 13.34
C LEU A 9 4.67 8.40 13.01
N GLY A 10 3.98 8.99 13.99
CA GLY A 10 2.99 10.04 13.76
C GLY A 10 3.56 11.30 13.11
N ILE A 11 4.75 11.72 13.56
CA ILE A 11 5.44 12.86 12.97
C ILE A 11 5.85 12.56 11.53
N LEU A 12 6.43 11.39 11.27
CA LEU A 12 6.88 10.99 9.94
C LEU A 12 5.74 10.64 8.98
N ASP A 13 4.57 10.27 9.48
CA ASP A 13 3.37 10.08 8.65
C ASP A 13 2.84 11.41 8.12
N SER A 14 2.91 12.47 8.93
CA SER A 14 2.52 13.82 8.53
C SER A 14 3.57 14.55 7.70
N ASP A 15 4.85 14.35 8.00
CA ASP A 15 6.00 14.90 7.26
C ASP A 15 7.13 13.87 7.13
N PRO A 16 7.11 13.05 6.05
CA PRO A 16 8.12 12.01 5.84
C PRO A 16 9.55 12.52 5.60
N ARG A 17 9.72 13.83 5.36
CA ARG A 17 11.04 14.45 5.14
C ARG A 17 11.60 15.14 6.38
N ARG A 18 10.90 15.11 7.48
CA ARG A 18 11.30 15.82 8.69
C ARG A 18 12.64 15.29 9.21
N PRO A 19 13.64 16.17 9.44
CA PRO A 19 14.94 15.75 9.93
C PRO A 19 14.87 15.12 11.32
N TYR A 20 15.60 14.04 11.55
CA TYR A 20 15.64 13.37 12.86
C TYR A 20 16.07 14.29 14.01
N ALA A 21 16.89 15.30 13.72
CA ALA A 21 17.27 16.31 14.71
C ALA A 21 16.09 17.17 15.19
N GLU A 22 15.12 17.45 14.32
CA GLU A 22 13.91 18.17 14.68
C GLU A 22 12.94 17.30 15.46
N ILE A 23 12.76 16.04 15.02
CA ILE A 23 11.96 15.04 15.74
C ILE A 23 12.51 14.85 17.16
N ALA A 24 13.84 14.76 17.29
CA ALA A 24 14.52 14.60 18.56
C ALA A 24 14.24 15.77 19.51
N ARG A 25 14.31 17.01 19.00
CA ARG A 25 13.99 18.22 19.78
C ARG A 25 12.53 18.26 20.21
N GLU A 26 11.59 17.91 19.34
CA GLU A 26 10.15 17.91 19.64
C GLU A 26 9.79 16.86 20.70
N LEU A 27 10.46 15.72 20.68
CA LEU A 27 10.17 14.61 21.60
C LEU A 27 11.07 14.58 22.85
N ASP A 28 11.94 15.58 23.01
CA ASP A 28 12.92 15.69 24.11
C ASP A 28 13.80 14.43 24.27
N VAL A 29 14.36 13.98 23.14
CA VAL A 29 15.28 12.85 23.05
C VAL A 29 16.51 13.20 22.21
N SER A 30 17.54 12.36 22.22
CA SER A 30 18.69 12.55 21.34
C SER A 30 18.40 12.12 19.90
N GLN A 31 19.05 12.77 18.92
CA GLN A 31 18.96 12.37 17.52
C GLN A 31 19.39 10.91 17.28
N PRO A 32 20.48 10.40 17.89
CA PRO A 32 20.80 8.98 17.83
C PRO A 32 19.67 8.07 18.30
N THR A 33 18.93 8.47 19.36
CA THR A 33 17.76 7.72 19.84
C THR A 33 16.70 7.58 18.76
N VAL A 34 16.36 8.67 18.07
CA VAL A 34 15.39 8.63 16.94
C VAL A 34 15.88 7.70 15.83
N ALA A 35 17.16 7.83 15.44
CA ALA A 35 17.75 6.98 14.40
C ALA A 35 17.74 5.49 14.75
N ASP A 36 18.05 5.15 16.02
CA ASP A 36 18.02 3.77 16.51
C ASP A 36 16.60 3.19 16.50
N ARG A 37 15.63 4.01 16.91
CA ARG A 37 14.22 3.61 16.87
C ARG A 37 13.76 3.33 15.45
N MET A 38 14.08 4.20 14.51
CA MET A 38 13.76 4.02 13.10
C MET A 38 14.37 2.74 12.53
N ARG A 39 15.68 2.51 12.74
CA ARG A 39 16.35 1.26 12.32
C ARG A 39 15.65 -0.01 12.88
N ARG A 40 15.20 0.05 14.14
CA ARG A 40 14.47 -1.07 14.76
C ARG A 40 13.08 -1.27 14.16
N LEU A 41 12.36 -0.19 13.83
CA LEU A 41 11.04 -0.25 13.17
C LEU A 41 11.17 -0.80 11.74
N GLU A 42 12.19 -0.39 11.00
CA GLU A 42 12.54 -0.92 9.69
C GLU A 42 12.94 -2.41 9.77
N GLY A 43 13.86 -2.77 10.66
CA GLY A 43 14.30 -4.14 10.85
C GLY A 43 13.17 -5.10 11.27
N ARG A 44 12.11 -4.58 11.89
CA ARG A 44 10.89 -5.33 12.21
C ARG A 44 9.85 -5.33 11.10
N GLY A 45 10.12 -4.65 9.98
CA GLY A 45 9.19 -4.51 8.85
C GLY A 45 7.93 -3.70 9.15
N ILE A 46 7.94 -2.87 10.21
CA ILE A 46 6.85 -1.94 10.55
C ILE A 46 6.90 -0.77 9.57
N VAL A 47 8.08 -0.19 9.38
CA VAL A 47 8.37 0.75 8.30
C VAL A 47 9.02 -0.03 7.18
N ARG A 48 8.43 0.04 5.98
CA ARG A 48 8.93 -0.66 4.78
C ARG A 48 9.60 0.27 3.78
N GLY A 49 9.63 1.55 4.08
CA GLY A 49 10.17 2.62 3.24
C GLY A 49 9.28 3.85 3.23
N ALA A 50 9.70 4.87 2.51
CA ALA A 50 8.91 6.07 2.22
C ALA A 50 8.60 6.12 0.73
N MET A 51 7.37 6.46 0.39
CA MET A 51 6.92 6.61 -0.99
C MET A 51 6.39 8.04 -1.19
N LEU A 52 6.69 8.63 -2.35
CA LEU A 52 6.12 9.91 -2.72
C LEU A 52 4.63 9.76 -3.04
N CYS A 53 3.80 10.55 -2.40
CA CYS A 53 2.41 10.69 -2.79
C CYS A 53 2.36 11.63 -3.99
N MET A 54 2.02 11.10 -5.16
CA MET A 54 1.96 11.84 -6.42
C MET A 54 0.53 12.02 -6.89
N ASP A 55 0.21 13.20 -7.40
CA ASP A 55 -1.04 13.47 -8.11
C ASP A 55 -0.93 12.92 -9.55
N HIS A 56 -1.57 11.79 -9.78
CA HIS A 56 -1.52 11.11 -11.09
C HIS A 56 -2.17 11.96 -12.19
N ALA A 57 -3.20 12.76 -11.88
CA ALA A 57 -3.83 13.63 -12.88
C ALA A 57 -2.86 14.72 -13.36
N ARG A 58 -2.05 15.28 -12.45
CA ARG A 58 -1.00 16.25 -12.81
C ARG A 58 0.15 15.63 -13.59
N LEU A 59 0.32 14.30 -13.51
CA LEU A 59 1.24 13.53 -14.35
C LEU A 59 0.62 13.14 -15.71
N GLY A 60 -0.61 13.60 -16.00
CA GLY A 60 -1.32 13.31 -17.24
C GLY A 60 -2.20 12.06 -17.21
N PHE A 61 -2.26 11.32 -16.10
CA PHE A 61 -3.16 10.18 -15.93
C PHE A 61 -4.51 10.62 -15.39
N ASN A 62 -5.38 11.09 -16.27
CA ASN A 62 -6.67 11.68 -15.91
C ASN A 62 -7.74 10.66 -15.52
N ILE A 63 -7.49 9.38 -15.76
CA ILE A 63 -8.39 8.29 -15.41
C ILE A 63 -7.73 7.44 -14.34
N SER A 64 -8.45 7.18 -13.26
CA SER A 64 -8.09 6.18 -12.24
C SER A 64 -9.25 5.21 -12.12
N ALA A 65 -8.97 3.91 -12.08
CA ALA A 65 -10.00 2.88 -12.03
C ALA A 65 -9.62 1.73 -11.10
N PHE A 66 -10.62 1.12 -10.48
CA PHE A 66 -10.50 -0.20 -9.88
C PHE A 66 -10.98 -1.25 -10.88
N VAL A 67 -10.13 -2.24 -11.12
CA VAL A 67 -10.40 -3.37 -12.01
C VAL A 67 -10.47 -4.62 -11.15
N ARG A 68 -11.67 -5.18 -11.04
CA ARG A 68 -11.88 -6.49 -10.43
C ARG A 68 -11.69 -7.56 -11.48
N LEU A 69 -10.92 -8.59 -11.16
CA LEU A 69 -10.54 -9.64 -12.08
C LEU A 69 -10.93 -10.99 -11.49
N ARG A 70 -11.66 -11.79 -12.30
CA ARG A 70 -12.01 -13.16 -11.99
C ARG A 70 -11.23 -14.08 -12.91
N THR A 71 -10.36 -14.91 -12.34
CA THR A 71 -9.52 -15.83 -13.11
C THR A 71 -9.45 -17.21 -12.45
N LYS A 72 -9.09 -18.23 -13.20
CA LYS A 72 -8.84 -19.57 -12.67
C LYS A 72 -7.59 -19.56 -11.78
N PRO A 73 -7.53 -20.39 -10.71
CA PRO A 73 -6.35 -20.46 -9.84
C PRO A 73 -5.03 -20.69 -10.58
N SER A 74 -5.06 -21.49 -11.66
CA SER A 74 -3.90 -21.77 -12.52
C SER A 74 -3.35 -20.53 -13.25
N HIS A 75 -4.17 -19.52 -13.52
CA HIS A 75 -3.80 -18.31 -14.25
C HIS A 75 -3.41 -17.14 -13.34
N LYS A 76 -3.62 -17.23 -12.03
CA LYS A 76 -3.32 -16.13 -11.08
C LYS A 76 -1.88 -15.63 -11.17
N ARG A 77 -0.92 -16.56 -11.29
CA ARG A 77 0.49 -16.23 -11.40
C ARG A 77 0.79 -15.45 -12.68
N SER A 78 0.37 -15.98 -13.84
CA SER A 78 0.59 -15.36 -15.15
C SER A 78 -0.09 -14.01 -15.26
N LEU A 79 -1.31 -13.87 -14.71
CA LEU A 79 -2.02 -12.60 -14.63
C LEU A 79 -1.24 -11.57 -13.79
N GLY A 80 -0.68 -12.00 -12.65
CA GLY A 80 0.17 -11.13 -11.81
C GLY A 80 1.48 -10.72 -12.53
N GLU A 81 2.08 -11.59 -13.31
CA GLU A 81 3.26 -11.29 -14.13
C GLU A 81 2.91 -10.29 -15.25
N THR A 82 1.77 -10.49 -15.93
CA THR A 82 1.25 -9.55 -16.92
C THR A 82 1.00 -8.17 -16.32
N ALA A 83 0.36 -8.12 -15.16
CA ALA A 83 0.08 -6.87 -14.46
C ALA A 83 1.36 -6.10 -14.07
N ARG A 84 2.40 -6.81 -13.58
CA ARG A 84 3.70 -6.19 -13.25
C ARG A 84 4.38 -5.54 -14.46
N ALA A 85 4.15 -6.07 -15.66
CA ALA A 85 4.71 -5.52 -16.89
C ALA A 85 3.93 -4.30 -17.43
N ILE A 86 2.89 -3.85 -16.72
CA ILE A 86 2.08 -2.68 -17.09
C ILE A 86 2.32 -1.59 -16.03
N PRO A 87 3.11 -0.54 -16.31
CA PRO A 87 3.42 0.50 -15.32
C PRO A 87 2.19 1.24 -14.79
N GLN A 88 1.11 1.30 -15.58
CA GLN A 88 -0.15 1.92 -15.21
C GLN A 88 -0.96 1.10 -14.19
N VAL A 89 -0.62 -0.16 -13.96
CA VAL A 89 -1.14 -0.95 -12.83
C VAL A 89 -0.32 -0.59 -11.60
N ILE A 90 -0.82 0.33 -10.82
CA ILE A 90 -0.10 0.90 -9.68
C ILE A 90 -0.27 0.10 -8.38
N GLU A 91 -1.27 -0.77 -8.34
CA GLU A 91 -1.58 -1.61 -7.18
C GLU A 91 -2.35 -2.86 -7.63
N MET A 92 -2.09 -4.01 -7.03
CA MET A 92 -2.86 -5.23 -7.28
C MET A 92 -2.83 -6.16 -6.07
N HIS A 93 -4.02 -6.67 -5.69
CA HIS A 93 -4.21 -7.55 -4.56
C HIS A 93 -4.96 -8.82 -4.95
N SER A 94 -4.61 -9.93 -4.30
CA SER A 94 -5.48 -11.11 -4.25
C SER A 94 -6.48 -10.90 -3.12
N VAL A 95 -7.74 -11.13 -3.41
CA VAL A 95 -8.85 -10.91 -2.47
C VAL A 95 -9.67 -12.20 -2.31
N THR A 96 -10.47 -12.26 -1.24
CA THR A 96 -11.48 -13.30 -1.03
C THR A 96 -12.77 -12.92 -1.75
N GLY A 97 -13.62 -13.89 -2.06
CA GLY A 97 -14.89 -13.69 -2.73
C GLY A 97 -14.86 -14.14 -4.19
N ASP A 98 -15.89 -13.77 -4.94
CA ASP A 98 -16.07 -14.16 -6.34
C ASP A 98 -15.00 -13.56 -7.25
N ASP A 99 -14.61 -12.31 -7.00
CA ASP A 99 -13.47 -11.68 -7.64
C ASP A 99 -12.20 -12.13 -6.93
N CYS A 100 -11.26 -12.70 -7.65
CA CYS A 100 -10.05 -13.23 -7.03
C CYS A 100 -8.88 -12.23 -6.96
N MET A 101 -8.95 -11.14 -7.72
CA MET A 101 -7.93 -10.07 -7.72
C MET A 101 -8.59 -8.71 -7.96
N VAL A 102 -8.00 -7.67 -7.34
CA VAL A 102 -8.39 -6.26 -7.55
C VAL A 102 -7.12 -5.48 -7.87
N ALA A 103 -7.15 -4.73 -8.96
CA ALA A 103 -6.07 -3.85 -9.38
C ALA A 103 -6.54 -2.39 -9.38
N ARG A 104 -5.64 -1.47 -9.05
CA ARG A 104 -5.80 -0.04 -9.28
C ARG A 104 -4.98 0.34 -10.51
N VAL A 105 -5.64 0.96 -11.48
CA VAL A 105 -5.07 1.31 -12.76
C VAL A 105 -5.22 2.81 -12.98
N VAL A 106 -4.20 3.44 -13.56
CA VAL A 106 -4.24 4.82 -14.04
C VAL A 106 -4.06 4.86 -15.54
N ALA A 107 -4.74 5.78 -16.24
CA ALA A 107 -4.63 5.92 -17.69
C ALA A 107 -4.80 7.39 -18.10
N ARG A 108 -4.23 7.76 -19.25
CA ARG A 108 -4.35 9.10 -19.81
C ARG A 108 -5.67 9.31 -20.52
N SER A 109 -6.21 8.24 -21.10
CA SER A 109 -7.44 8.25 -21.89
C SER A 109 -8.23 6.95 -21.73
N VAL A 110 -9.49 6.97 -22.18
CA VAL A 110 -10.33 5.76 -22.23
C VAL A 110 -9.73 4.71 -23.17
N GLY A 111 -9.08 5.14 -24.27
CA GLY A 111 -8.38 4.25 -25.19
C GLY A 111 -7.24 3.49 -24.50
N GLU A 112 -6.36 4.22 -23.78
CA GLU A 112 -5.27 3.57 -23.02
C GLU A 112 -5.81 2.63 -21.94
N LEU A 113 -6.90 3.02 -21.25
CA LEU A 113 -7.54 2.12 -20.29
C LEU A 113 -8.03 0.84 -20.97
N ALA A 114 -8.66 0.95 -22.15
CA ALA A 114 -9.13 -0.21 -22.89
C ALA A 114 -7.97 -1.14 -23.32
N GLU A 115 -6.85 -0.60 -23.75
CA GLU A 115 -5.64 -1.38 -24.08
C GLU A 115 -5.09 -2.13 -22.86
N ILE A 116 -5.04 -1.47 -21.71
CA ILE A 116 -4.61 -2.10 -20.45
C ILE A 116 -5.56 -3.25 -20.09
N LEU A 117 -6.87 -3.01 -20.18
CA LEU A 117 -7.90 -4.01 -19.89
C LEU A 117 -7.78 -5.21 -20.83
N GLN A 118 -7.60 -5.00 -22.14
CA GLN A 118 -7.39 -6.08 -23.10
C GLN A 118 -6.25 -7.01 -22.69
N ARG A 119 -5.14 -6.45 -22.21
CA ARG A 119 -3.99 -7.26 -21.74
C ARG A 119 -4.30 -8.06 -20.49
N LEU A 120 -5.08 -7.52 -19.57
CA LEU A 120 -5.46 -8.19 -18.32
C LEU A 120 -6.55 -9.25 -18.53
N THR A 121 -7.43 -9.03 -19.50
CA THR A 121 -8.60 -9.91 -19.75
C THR A 121 -8.32 -11.12 -20.63
N VAL A 122 -7.12 -11.26 -21.17
CA VAL A 122 -6.72 -12.48 -21.90
C VAL A 122 -6.91 -13.74 -21.05
N MET A 123 -6.77 -13.64 -19.72
CA MET A 123 -6.84 -14.76 -18.79
C MET A 123 -7.88 -14.56 -17.67
N ALA A 124 -8.68 -13.51 -17.73
CA ALA A 124 -9.62 -13.15 -16.68
C ALA A 124 -10.83 -12.40 -17.23
N ASP A 125 -11.99 -12.63 -16.62
CA ASP A 125 -13.12 -11.71 -16.77
C ASP A 125 -12.86 -10.47 -15.91
N SER A 126 -13.32 -9.29 -16.33
CA SER A 126 -13.13 -8.06 -15.59
C SER A 126 -14.40 -7.25 -15.40
N SER A 127 -14.45 -6.55 -14.27
CA SER A 127 -15.40 -5.48 -14.02
C SER A 127 -14.61 -4.23 -13.60
N THR A 128 -14.84 -3.12 -14.30
CA THR A 128 -14.08 -1.88 -14.11
C THR A 128 -14.97 -0.79 -13.54
N SER A 129 -14.48 -0.12 -12.48
CA SER A 129 -15.12 1.06 -11.88
C SER A 129 -14.17 2.22 -11.95
N VAL A 130 -14.54 3.27 -12.69
CA VAL A 130 -13.75 4.53 -12.74
C VAL A 130 -13.97 5.30 -11.45
N LEU A 131 -12.88 5.82 -10.86
CA LEU A 131 -12.95 6.69 -9.71
C LEU A 131 -13.44 8.07 -10.14
N LEU A 132 -14.50 8.53 -9.47
CA LEU A 132 -15.01 9.89 -9.65
C LEU A 132 -14.26 10.86 -8.74
N GLU A 133 -14.10 10.48 -7.47
CA GLU A 133 -13.39 11.27 -6.46
C GLU A 133 -12.78 10.37 -5.39
N THR A 134 -11.79 10.88 -4.68
CA THR A 134 -11.22 10.23 -3.49
C THR A 134 -11.73 10.92 -2.24
N ILE A 135 -12.68 10.31 -1.56
CA ILE A 135 -13.28 10.86 -0.32
C ILE A 135 -12.28 10.80 0.84
N ILE A 136 -11.56 9.68 0.96
CA ILE A 136 -10.52 9.49 1.97
C ILE A 136 -9.25 9.05 1.25
N PRO A 137 -8.20 9.89 1.24
CA PRO A 137 -6.91 9.49 0.69
C PRO A 137 -6.28 8.38 1.52
N LEU A 138 -5.32 7.66 0.92
CA LEU A 138 -4.55 6.64 1.63
C LEU A 138 -3.87 7.27 2.85
N ARG A 139 -4.07 6.65 4.01
CA ARG A 139 -3.50 7.09 5.29
C ARG A 139 -3.10 5.88 6.13
N ASN A 140 -2.18 6.07 7.05
CA ASN A 140 -1.78 5.04 7.99
C ASN A 140 -2.63 5.12 9.28
N PRO A 141 -3.27 4.02 9.71
CA PRO A 141 -3.94 3.95 10.98
C PRO A 141 -2.90 3.76 12.10
N ILE A 142 -2.26 4.85 12.55
CA ILE A 142 -1.28 4.78 13.63
C ILE A 142 -2.03 4.50 14.95
N PRO A 143 -1.82 3.34 15.60
CA PRO A 143 -2.55 3.00 16.80
C PRO A 143 -2.17 3.92 17.96
N THR A 144 -3.15 4.27 18.80
CA THR A 144 -2.86 4.90 20.09
C THR A 144 -2.10 3.91 20.98
N HIS A 145 -1.33 4.41 21.96
CA HIS A 145 -0.52 3.57 22.85
C HIS A 145 -1.35 2.46 23.54
N GLU A 146 -2.59 2.76 23.93
CA GLU A 146 -3.51 1.80 24.56
C GLU A 146 -3.91 0.66 23.59
N ALA A 147 -4.23 0.98 22.33
CA ALA A 147 -4.58 -0.01 21.33
C ALA A 147 -3.38 -0.89 20.92
N ALA A 148 -2.16 -0.35 20.95
CA ALA A 148 -0.94 -1.11 20.66
C ALA A 148 -0.59 -2.13 21.76
N ALA A 149 -0.95 -1.87 23.00
CA ALA A 149 -0.71 -2.76 24.13
C ALA A 149 -1.62 -4.01 24.10
N THR A 150 -2.82 -3.89 23.54
CA THR A 150 -3.78 -5.00 23.40
C THR A 150 -3.53 -5.90 22.20
N SER A 151 -2.78 -5.46 21.21
CA SER A 151 -2.39 -6.25 20.03
C SER A 151 -1.19 -7.16 20.33
N LYS A 152 -1.25 -8.03 21.34
CA LYS A 152 -0.39 -9.21 21.41
C LYS A 152 -0.82 -10.17 20.31
N ARG A 153 -0.05 -10.24 19.22
CA ARG A 153 -0.18 -11.27 18.18
C ARG A 153 -0.36 -12.64 18.83
N PRO A 154 -1.36 -13.43 18.45
CA PRO A 154 -1.34 -14.86 18.78
C PRO A 154 -0.09 -15.47 18.11
N ARG A 155 0.75 -16.11 18.92
CA ARG A 155 1.90 -16.90 18.46
C ARG A 155 1.41 -17.94 17.47
N GLY A 156 2.11 -18.05 16.38
CA GLY A 156 2.11 -18.98 15.32
C GLY A 156 1.11 -20.15 15.39
N ARG A 157 0.31 -20.26 14.35
CA ARG A 157 -0.28 -21.54 13.98
C ARG A 157 0.60 -22.20 12.94
N GLU A 158 1.06 -23.37 13.36
CA GLU A 158 1.61 -24.48 12.64
C GLU A 158 1.14 -24.57 11.18
N ARG A 159 2.12 -24.87 10.37
CA ARG A 159 1.96 -25.33 8.99
C ARG A 159 0.93 -26.46 8.94
N LEU A 160 -0.19 -26.26 8.33
CA LEU A 160 -0.99 -27.37 7.80
C LEU A 160 -0.22 -27.99 6.63
N ARG A 161 0.45 -29.10 6.96
CA ARG A 161 0.82 -30.12 5.99
C ARG A 161 -0.42 -31.01 5.78
N ALA A 162 -0.93 -31.04 4.62
CA ALA A 162 -1.52 -32.21 3.94
C ALA A 162 -1.82 -31.81 2.49
#